data_a81f68a6b3b3f4d03ebf9709015d8505
#
_entry.id   a81f68a6b3b3f4d03ebf9709015d8505
#
_cell.length_a   1.000
_cell.length_b   1.000
_cell.length_c   1.000
_cell.angle_alpha   90.00
_cell.angle_beta   90.00
_cell.angle_gamma   90.00
#
_symmetry.space_group_name_H-M   'P 1'
#
loop_
_entity.id
_entity.type
_entity.pdbx_description
1 polymer ?
#
loop_
_entity_poly.entity_id
_entity_poly.type
_entity_poly.pdbx_seq_one_letter_code
_entity_poly.pdbx_strand_id
1 'polypeptide(L)'
;MAALAPGQGPAALPRVAETWIQALVQRGKREGLLTSADEATALAAGLRALLLSRRGAPGLEIWQDIKGEGRFVLNLPAFLDAGGDFDAHGYRAACALAVQALDIWGKGASESLNLGFADIAGLLAAFGLAYDSDAARDVAAAIAALTRGAAEAESGRLAQRFGARHAPPLIRAPAPSETVVPGLARAAQAALEAAAAVPGLRHSAFVVLAPADAVELLLGAESAGVAPASAITKPVRAADGTIQQVPTRAAEFAGTDANWLLAYAERQARQAMEAAVIPFLDALPPELAAVSESFALREAFAIPQREPRERSWRVTIAGSRVGLRALEDELGNLREVSFSLPRESAVRRSLIEALAQAVSLGLSQGVPLTSFVNSYAYTPGNGGMVEGDPSIRRATSLLDWAFRRLALDYLDRDDLPDPIEEAAPEPRPTVLPLLPLELPAHPSPRLRRQLTPAA
;
A
#
# COMPACT_ATOMS: atom_id res chain seq x y z
N MET A 1 13.25 -20.40 15.04
CA MET A 1 14.52 -19.91 14.47
C MET A 1 15.24 -19.12 15.54
N ALA A 2 16.52 -19.39 15.81
CA ALA A 2 17.28 -18.55 16.71
C ALA A 2 17.40 -17.16 16.09
N ALA A 3 16.93 -16.12 16.78
CA ALA A 3 17.15 -14.75 16.36
C ALA A 3 18.67 -14.53 16.31
N LEU A 4 19.18 -14.18 15.13
CA LEU A 4 20.57 -13.86 14.96
C LEU A 4 20.84 -12.53 15.65
N ALA A 5 21.78 -12.49 16.59
CA ALA A 5 22.19 -11.23 17.20
C ALA A 5 22.69 -10.26 16.13
N PRO A 6 22.40 -8.95 16.24
CA PRO A 6 22.92 -7.95 15.31
C PRO A 6 24.46 -8.03 15.26
N GLY A 7 25.04 -8.10 14.07
CA GLY A 7 26.49 -8.10 13.87
C GLY A 7 27.20 -9.45 14.05
N GLN A 8 26.53 -10.49 14.55
CA GLN A 8 27.06 -11.84 14.66
C GLN A 8 26.15 -12.80 13.93
N GLY A 9 26.27 -12.87 12.59
CA GLY A 9 25.63 -13.90 11.81
C GLY A 9 26.26 -15.28 12.10
N PRO A 10 25.51 -16.39 11.95
CA PRO A 10 26.12 -17.72 12.04
C PRO A 10 27.16 -17.88 10.94
N ALA A 11 28.25 -18.56 11.25
CA ALA A 11 29.25 -18.94 10.26
C ALA A 11 28.68 -19.88 9.16
N ALA A 12 27.52 -20.49 9.44
CA ALA A 12 26.79 -21.36 8.51
C ALA A 12 25.29 -21.12 8.59
N LEU A 13 24.59 -21.31 7.47
CA LEU A 13 23.14 -21.21 7.42
C LEU A 13 22.46 -22.34 8.19
N PRO A 14 21.26 -22.06 8.78
CA PRO A 14 20.42 -23.10 9.31
C PRO A 14 20.06 -24.14 8.24
N ARG A 15 19.91 -25.41 8.65
CA ARG A 15 19.59 -26.52 7.75
C ARG A 15 18.37 -26.26 6.85
N VAL A 16 17.37 -25.55 7.37
CA VAL A 16 16.16 -25.19 6.60
C VAL A 16 16.51 -24.30 5.41
N ALA A 17 17.40 -23.32 5.60
CA ALA A 17 17.80 -22.41 4.53
C ALA A 17 18.64 -23.15 3.46
N GLU A 18 19.56 -24.01 3.87
CA GLU A 18 20.32 -24.84 2.91
C GLU A 18 19.40 -25.78 2.13
N THR A 19 18.42 -26.40 2.78
CA THR A 19 17.46 -27.28 2.11
C THR A 19 16.63 -26.50 1.08
N TRP A 20 16.18 -25.29 1.41
CA TRP A 20 15.48 -24.42 0.46
C TRP A 20 16.35 -24.05 -0.75
N ILE A 21 17.60 -23.62 -0.53
CA ILE A 21 18.53 -23.30 -1.64
C ILE A 21 18.71 -24.49 -2.57
N GLN A 22 18.95 -25.68 -2.00
CA GLN A 22 19.12 -26.90 -2.78
C GLN A 22 17.86 -27.26 -3.56
N ALA A 23 16.68 -27.15 -2.95
CA ALA A 23 15.40 -27.40 -3.62
C ALA A 23 15.17 -26.41 -4.78
N LEU A 24 15.50 -25.12 -4.60
CA LEU A 24 15.40 -24.11 -5.64
C LEU A 24 16.34 -24.40 -6.82
N VAL A 25 17.60 -24.76 -6.54
CA VAL A 25 18.59 -25.13 -7.56
C VAL A 25 18.14 -26.38 -8.33
N GLN A 26 17.61 -27.40 -7.65
CA GLN A 26 17.10 -28.61 -8.32
C GLN A 26 15.87 -28.28 -9.19
N ARG A 27 14.99 -27.40 -8.71
CA ARG A 27 13.86 -26.89 -9.50
C ARG A 27 14.35 -26.18 -10.76
N GLY A 28 15.31 -25.26 -10.64
CA GLY A 28 15.88 -24.53 -11.79
C GLY A 28 16.52 -25.44 -12.83
N LYS A 29 17.21 -26.50 -12.41
CA LYS A 29 17.78 -27.52 -13.32
C LYS A 29 16.66 -28.31 -14.02
N ARG A 30 15.66 -28.75 -13.28
CA ARG A 30 14.54 -29.56 -13.84
C ARG A 30 13.72 -28.77 -14.85
N GLU A 31 13.47 -27.49 -14.59
CA GLU A 31 12.70 -26.61 -15.48
C GLU A 31 13.56 -25.99 -16.60
N GLY A 32 14.84 -26.34 -16.69
CA GLY A 32 15.77 -25.84 -17.72
C GLY A 32 16.16 -24.36 -17.56
N LEU A 33 15.89 -23.76 -16.40
CA LEU A 33 16.21 -22.37 -16.09
C LEU A 33 17.66 -22.19 -15.62
N LEU A 34 18.32 -23.28 -15.19
CA LEU A 34 19.75 -23.37 -14.90
C LEU A 34 20.35 -24.37 -15.85
N THR A 35 21.14 -23.90 -16.82
CA THR A 35 21.66 -24.71 -17.94
C THR A 35 23.07 -25.25 -17.69
N SER A 36 23.80 -24.68 -16.72
CA SER A 36 25.15 -25.14 -16.37
C SER A 36 25.31 -25.40 -14.87
N ALA A 37 26.35 -26.17 -14.52
CA ALA A 37 26.73 -26.38 -13.13
C ALA A 37 27.23 -25.08 -12.46
N ASP A 38 27.91 -24.24 -13.24
CA ASP A 38 28.44 -22.97 -12.75
C ASP A 38 27.30 -21.99 -12.38
N GLU A 39 26.25 -21.89 -13.20
CA GLU A 39 25.05 -21.09 -12.88
C GLU A 39 24.39 -21.59 -11.60
N ALA A 40 24.22 -22.88 -11.44
CA ALA A 40 23.65 -23.47 -10.26
C ALA A 40 24.49 -23.21 -8.99
N THR A 41 25.81 -23.27 -9.13
CA THR A 41 26.75 -22.99 -8.04
C THR A 41 26.75 -21.50 -7.69
N ALA A 42 26.74 -20.60 -8.68
CA ALA A 42 26.70 -19.17 -8.50
C ALA A 42 25.39 -18.73 -7.82
N LEU A 43 24.24 -19.25 -8.27
CA LEU A 43 22.94 -18.98 -7.64
C LEU A 43 22.94 -19.40 -6.15
N ALA A 44 23.39 -20.64 -5.87
CA ALA A 44 23.45 -21.15 -4.52
C ALA A 44 24.38 -20.33 -3.61
N ALA A 45 25.55 -19.96 -4.12
CA ALA A 45 26.53 -19.15 -3.39
C ALA A 45 25.99 -17.74 -3.11
N GLY A 46 25.35 -17.11 -4.10
CA GLY A 46 24.74 -15.80 -3.97
C GLY A 46 23.61 -15.78 -2.95
N LEU A 47 22.69 -16.74 -3.00
CA LEU A 47 21.60 -16.85 -2.02
C LEU A 47 22.12 -17.09 -0.60
N ARG A 48 23.16 -17.92 -0.42
CA ARG A 48 23.82 -18.08 0.89
C ARG A 48 24.41 -16.76 1.38
N ALA A 49 25.10 -16.03 0.52
CA ALA A 49 25.69 -14.76 0.87
C ALA A 49 24.63 -13.73 1.29
N LEU A 50 23.50 -13.63 0.56
CA LEU A 50 22.40 -12.74 0.92
C LEU A 50 21.79 -13.09 2.29
N LEU A 51 21.55 -14.36 2.57
CA LEU A 51 20.99 -14.81 3.84
C LEU A 51 21.96 -14.63 5.00
N LEU A 52 23.23 -14.99 4.85
CA LEU A 52 24.26 -14.85 5.89
C LEU A 52 24.53 -13.39 6.23
N SER A 53 24.57 -12.50 5.24
CA SER A 53 24.76 -11.07 5.43
C SER A 53 23.46 -10.33 5.81
N ARG A 54 22.31 -11.03 5.87
CA ARG A 54 20.98 -10.45 6.10
C ARG A 54 20.60 -9.38 5.07
N ARG A 55 21.19 -9.43 3.90
CA ARG A 55 20.91 -8.51 2.79
C ARG A 55 19.58 -8.79 2.10
N GLY A 56 19.12 -10.05 2.13
CA GLY A 56 17.84 -10.42 1.51
C GLY A 56 17.41 -11.85 1.82
N ALA A 57 16.11 -12.08 1.76
CA ALA A 57 15.49 -13.38 1.98
C ALA A 57 14.16 -13.50 1.23
N PRO A 58 13.75 -14.74 0.87
CA PRO A 58 12.41 -14.99 0.35
C PRO A 58 11.34 -14.80 1.41
N GLY A 59 10.13 -14.45 0.99
CA GLY A 59 8.95 -14.27 1.84
C GLY A 59 8.50 -15.54 2.55
N LEU A 60 7.63 -15.38 3.53
CA LEU A 60 7.17 -16.49 4.38
C LEU A 60 6.47 -17.58 3.56
N GLU A 61 5.72 -17.20 2.52
CA GLU A 61 5.04 -18.10 1.60
C GLU A 61 6.01 -19.06 0.88
N ILE A 62 7.21 -18.58 0.56
CA ILE A 62 8.26 -19.40 -0.06
C ILE A 62 8.87 -20.38 0.95
N TRP A 63 9.09 -19.92 2.20
CA TRP A 63 9.59 -20.79 3.26
C TRP A 63 8.62 -21.90 3.65
N GLN A 64 7.32 -21.64 3.53
CA GLN A 64 6.25 -22.58 3.88
C GLN A 64 5.75 -23.39 2.67
N ASP A 65 6.31 -23.18 1.48
CA ASP A 65 5.88 -23.79 0.21
C ASP A 65 4.37 -23.60 -0.06
N ILE A 66 3.85 -22.43 0.30
CA ILE A 66 2.46 -22.04 0.07
C ILE A 66 2.30 -21.69 -1.42
N LYS A 67 1.25 -22.21 -2.05
CA LYS A 67 0.94 -21.85 -3.43
C LYS A 67 0.53 -20.39 -3.52
N GLY A 68 1.16 -19.65 -4.42
CA GLY A 68 0.88 -18.23 -4.64
C GLY A 68 2.06 -17.54 -5.30
N GLU A 69 1.97 -16.22 -5.39
CA GLU A 69 3.07 -15.37 -5.85
C GLU A 69 4.07 -15.22 -4.70
N GLY A 70 5.27 -15.77 -4.88
CA GLY A 70 6.33 -15.63 -3.91
C GLY A 70 6.93 -14.23 -3.94
N ARG A 71 7.30 -13.69 -2.77
CA ARG A 71 8.03 -12.44 -2.68
C ARG A 71 9.49 -12.64 -2.26
N PHE A 72 10.33 -11.63 -2.54
CA PHE A 72 11.69 -11.53 -2.04
C PHE A 72 11.91 -10.13 -1.46
N VAL A 73 12.53 -10.05 -0.30
CA VAL A 73 12.75 -8.79 0.42
C VAL A 73 14.23 -8.53 0.57
N LEU A 74 14.65 -7.30 0.27
CA LEU A 74 16.01 -6.80 0.47
C LEU A 74 16.04 -5.84 1.66
N ASN A 75 16.97 -6.04 2.58
CA ASN A 75 17.15 -5.22 3.79
C ASN A 75 18.14 -4.10 3.51
N LEU A 76 17.65 -2.88 3.35
CA LEU A 76 18.46 -1.73 2.90
C LEU A 76 19.68 -1.43 3.76
N PRO A 77 19.59 -1.32 5.12
CA PRO A 77 20.76 -1.03 5.94
C PRO A 77 21.86 -2.09 5.90
N ALA A 78 21.54 -3.33 5.46
CA ALA A 78 22.54 -4.38 5.33
C ALA A 78 23.48 -4.18 4.12
N PHE A 79 23.18 -3.21 3.25
CA PHE A 79 24.04 -2.82 2.13
C PHE A 79 24.94 -1.63 2.45
N LEU A 80 24.96 -1.16 3.68
CA LEU A 80 25.98 -0.20 4.12
C LEU A 80 27.31 -0.94 4.30
N ASP A 81 28.37 -0.34 3.78
CA ASP A 81 29.73 -0.82 4.01
C ASP A 81 30.30 -0.36 5.35
N ALA A 82 31.54 -0.70 5.66
CA ALA A 82 32.20 -0.31 6.88
C ALA A 82 32.45 1.21 6.98
N GLY A 83 32.42 1.93 5.89
CA GLY A 83 32.54 3.40 5.82
C GLY A 83 31.20 4.10 5.99
N GLY A 84 30.09 3.38 5.95
CA GLY A 84 28.74 3.92 5.97
C GLY A 84 28.21 4.28 4.58
N ASP A 85 28.93 3.94 3.51
CA ASP A 85 28.49 4.18 2.14
C ASP A 85 27.55 3.05 1.66
N PHE A 86 26.59 3.39 0.80
CA PHE A 86 25.66 2.43 0.24
C PHE A 86 26.25 1.63 -0.93
N ASP A 87 26.35 0.33 -0.79
CA ASP A 87 26.82 -0.60 -1.81
C ASP A 87 25.75 -0.77 -2.92
N ALA A 88 25.59 0.24 -3.77
CA ALA A 88 24.63 0.23 -4.87
C ALA A 88 24.91 -0.89 -5.89
N HIS A 89 26.17 -1.29 -6.07
CA HIS A 89 26.55 -2.40 -6.95
C HIS A 89 26.08 -3.74 -6.38
N GLY A 90 26.37 -4.01 -5.12
CA GLY A 90 25.91 -5.22 -4.44
C GLY A 90 24.39 -5.27 -4.32
N TYR A 91 23.72 -4.13 -4.10
CA TYR A 91 22.27 -4.04 -4.09
C TYR A 91 21.66 -4.42 -5.45
N ARG A 92 22.18 -3.87 -6.55
CA ARG A 92 21.75 -4.22 -7.90
C ARG A 92 21.94 -5.71 -8.20
N ALA A 93 23.07 -6.28 -7.80
CA ALA A 93 23.31 -7.71 -7.95
C ALA A 93 22.35 -8.57 -7.12
N ALA A 94 22.00 -8.12 -5.93
CA ALA A 94 20.99 -8.76 -5.08
C ALA A 94 19.58 -8.72 -5.70
N CYS A 95 19.17 -7.60 -6.32
CA CYS A 95 17.93 -7.51 -7.09
C CYS A 95 17.89 -8.54 -8.23
N ALA A 96 18.96 -8.64 -9.03
CA ALA A 96 19.04 -9.61 -10.11
C ALA A 96 18.94 -11.05 -9.61
N LEU A 97 19.62 -11.36 -8.51
CA LEU A 97 19.57 -12.69 -7.90
C LEU A 97 18.18 -13.03 -7.36
N ALA A 98 17.50 -12.04 -6.76
CA ALA A 98 16.13 -12.19 -6.28
C ALA A 98 15.15 -12.46 -7.44
N VAL A 99 15.28 -11.74 -8.56
CA VAL A 99 14.49 -11.98 -9.79
C VAL A 99 14.68 -13.41 -10.30
N GLN A 100 15.93 -13.88 -10.37
CA GLN A 100 16.22 -15.27 -10.77
C GLN A 100 15.60 -16.29 -9.82
N ALA A 101 15.70 -16.05 -8.51
CA ALA A 101 15.13 -16.94 -7.51
C ALA A 101 13.59 -17.02 -7.60
N LEU A 102 12.93 -15.87 -7.83
CA LEU A 102 11.48 -15.80 -8.00
C LEU A 102 11.01 -16.45 -9.31
N ASP A 103 11.71 -16.23 -10.43
CA ASP A 103 11.40 -16.89 -11.70
C ASP A 103 11.52 -18.44 -11.59
N ILE A 104 12.58 -18.93 -10.93
CA ILE A 104 12.76 -20.37 -10.67
C ILE A 104 11.68 -20.88 -9.71
N TRP A 105 11.32 -20.11 -8.66
CA TRP A 105 10.25 -20.47 -7.75
C TRP A 105 8.93 -20.67 -8.50
N GLY A 106 8.57 -19.75 -9.38
CA GLY A 106 7.42 -19.78 -10.28
C GLY A 106 7.58 -20.74 -11.46
N LYS A 107 8.63 -21.58 -11.50
CA LYS A 107 8.91 -22.56 -12.58
C LYS A 107 9.05 -21.92 -13.96
N GLY A 108 9.49 -20.66 -14.01
CA GLY A 108 9.57 -19.88 -15.22
C GLY A 108 8.22 -19.45 -15.81
N ALA A 109 7.12 -19.62 -15.10
CA ALA A 109 5.77 -19.32 -15.57
C ALA A 109 5.17 -18.05 -14.96
N SER A 110 5.80 -17.47 -13.92
CA SER A 110 5.31 -16.24 -13.29
C SER A 110 5.23 -15.09 -14.28
N GLU A 111 4.12 -14.36 -14.27
CA GLU A 111 3.96 -13.13 -15.04
C GLU A 111 4.35 -11.90 -14.22
N SER A 112 4.12 -11.93 -12.92
CA SER A 112 4.52 -10.91 -11.97
C SER A 112 5.51 -11.46 -10.96
N LEU A 113 6.37 -10.59 -10.45
CA LEU A 113 7.32 -10.86 -9.38
C LEU A 113 7.09 -9.87 -8.24
N ASN A 114 7.26 -10.31 -7.02
CA ASN A 114 7.10 -9.47 -5.83
C ASN A 114 8.48 -9.23 -5.19
N LEU A 115 9.31 -8.41 -5.84
CA LEU A 115 10.57 -7.94 -5.26
C LEU A 115 10.30 -6.67 -4.46
N GLY A 116 10.62 -6.70 -3.17
CA GLY A 116 10.50 -5.56 -2.28
C GLY A 116 11.80 -5.26 -1.54
N PHE A 117 11.79 -4.13 -0.84
CA PHE A 117 12.83 -3.76 0.10
C PHE A 117 12.21 -3.37 1.44
N ALA A 118 13.02 -3.35 2.50
CA ALA A 118 12.59 -3.00 3.84
C ALA A 118 13.62 -2.09 4.50
N ASP A 119 13.15 -1.40 5.54
CA ASP A 119 13.96 -0.59 6.46
C ASP A 119 14.60 0.64 5.82
N ILE A 120 13.79 1.39 5.04
CA ILE A 120 14.22 2.71 4.55
C ILE A 120 14.55 3.65 5.73
N ALA A 121 13.80 3.57 6.83
CA ALA A 121 14.02 4.41 8.00
C ALA A 121 15.40 4.17 8.65
N GLY A 122 15.83 2.92 8.74
CA GLY A 122 17.16 2.57 9.22
C GLY A 122 18.27 3.08 8.28
N LEU A 123 18.04 3.00 6.97
CA LEU A 123 18.98 3.54 5.98
C LEU A 123 19.09 5.06 6.08
N LEU A 124 17.95 5.78 6.16
CA LEU A 124 17.92 7.24 6.30
C LEU A 124 18.60 7.71 7.60
N ALA A 125 18.33 6.98 8.70
CA ALA A 125 18.99 7.24 9.98
C ALA A 125 20.52 7.11 9.90
N ALA A 126 21.01 6.11 9.17
CA ALA A 126 22.45 5.92 8.95
C ALA A 126 23.09 7.07 8.14
N PHE A 127 22.32 7.73 7.27
CA PHE A 127 22.75 8.91 6.53
C PHE A 127 22.50 10.23 7.27
N GLY A 128 21.97 10.19 8.49
CA GLY A 128 21.62 11.40 9.24
C GLY A 128 20.48 12.21 8.63
N LEU A 129 19.55 11.56 7.93
CA LEU A 129 18.44 12.18 7.24
C LEU A 129 17.13 12.03 8.02
N ALA A 130 16.45 13.14 8.29
CA ALA A 130 15.11 13.11 8.83
C ALA A 130 14.13 12.55 7.79
N TYR A 131 13.22 11.67 8.22
CA TYR A 131 12.29 10.97 7.35
C TYR A 131 11.41 11.88 6.49
N ASP A 132 11.02 13.05 7.01
CA ASP A 132 10.14 14.04 6.36
C ASP A 132 10.89 15.03 5.46
N SER A 133 12.21 14.88 5.29
CA SER A 133 13.01 15.77 4.45
C SER A 133 12.89 15.43 2.95
N ASP A 134 13.09 16.45 2.09
CA ASP A 134 13.17 16.25 0.64
C ASP A 134 14.33 15.32 0.27
N ALA A 135 15.50 15.48 0.92
CA ALA A 135 16.64 14.62 0.71
C ALA A 135 16.36 13.14 1.01
N ALA A 136 15.53 12.85 2.05
CA ALA A 136 15.11 11.49 2.35
C ALA A 136 14.20 10.93 1.25
N ARG A 137 13.27 11.73 0.71
CA ARG A 137 12.41 11.35 -0.42
C ARG A 137 13.20 11.06 -1.69
N ASP A 138 14.23 11.89 -1.99
CA ASP A 138 15.11 11.67 -3.14
C ASP A 138 15.90 10.36 -2.99
N VAL A 139 16.40 10.05 -1.79
CA VAL A 139 17.07 8.77 -1.51
C VAL A 139 16.12 7.60 -1.71
N ALA A 140 14.91 7.67 -1.17
CA ALA A 140 13.92 6.61 -1.30
C ALA A 140 13.50 6.40 -2.77
N ALA A 141 13.27 7.48 -3.51
CA ALA A 141 12.97 7.43 -4.93
C ALA A 141 14.12 6.83 -5.75
N ALA A 142 15.37 7.18 -5.43
CA ALA A 142 16.54 6.60 -6.09
C ALA A 142 16.71 5.09 -5.79
N ILE A 143 16.45 4.65 -4.55
CA ILE A 143 16.41 3.21 -4.20
C ILE A 143 15.32 2.48 -4.98
N ALA A 144 14.11 3.03 -5.03
CA ALA A 144 13.01 2.43 -5.78
C ALA A 144 13.31 2.36 -7.29
N ALA A 145 13.88 3.42 -7.86
CA ALA A 145 14.34 3.47 -9.25
C ALA A 145 15.44 2.44 -9.54
N LEU A 146 16.41 2.31 -8.64
CA LEU A 146 17.49 1.31 -8.74
C LEU A 146 16.93 -0.11 -8.69
N THR A 147 15.99 -0.37 -7.78
CA THR A 147 15.32 -1.68 -7.64
C THR A 147 14.56 -2.02 -8.93
N ARG A 148 13.76 -1.07 -9.44
CA ARG A 148 13.00 -1.22 -10.68
C ARG A 148 13.89 -1.49 -11.87
N GLY A 149 14.91 -0.64 -12.08
CA GLY A 149 15.82 -0.77 -13.20
C GLY A 149 16.62 -2.09 -13.16
N ALA A 150 17.08 -2.51 -11.98
CA ALA A 150 17.79 -3.77 -11.82
C ALA A 150 16.89 -4.99 -12.10
N ALA A 151 15.64 -4.96 -11.62
CA ALA A 151 14.69 -6.04 -11.84
C ALA A 151 14.28 -6.16 -13.31
N GLU A 152 13.98 -5.06 -13.99
CA GLU A 152 13.64 -5.05 -15.42
C GLU A 152 14.83 -5.49 -16.29
N ALA A 153 16.04 -5.02 -16.00
CA ALA A 153 17.24 -5.42 -16.74
C ALA A 153 17.48 -6.93 -16.62
N GLU A 154 17.32 -7.51 -15.44
CA GLU A 154 17.46 -8.96 -15.25
C GLU A 154 16.31 -9.72 -15.92
N SER A 155 15.07 -9.24 -15.84
CA SER A 155 13.95 -9.82 -16.56
C SER A 155 14.18 -9.81 -18.07
N GLY A 156 14.76 -8.74 -18.61
CA GLY A 156 15.17 -8.64 -20.00
C GLY A 156 16.27 -9.64 -20.38
N ARG A 157 17.27 -9.83 -19.51
CA ARG A 157 18.30 -10.86 -19.69
C ARG A 157 17.71 -12.28 -19.71
N LEU A 158 16.75 -12.55 -18.82
CA LEU A 158 16.02 -13.82 -18.83
C LEU A 158 15.14 -13.97 -20.08
N ALA A 159 14.53 -12.89 -20.55
CA ALA A 159 13.73 -12.88 -21.78
C ALA A 159 14.56 -13.21 -23.01
N GLN A 160 15.81 -12.74 -23.11
CA GLN A 160 16.73 -13.10 -24.19
C GLN A 160 17.07 -14.60 -24.20
N ARG A 161 17.12 -15.25 -23.02
CA ARG A 161 17.45 -16.69 -22.90
C ARG A 161 16.24 -17.60 -23.07
N PHE A 162 15.12 -17.22 -22.53
CA PHE A 162 13.94 -18.09 -22.36
C PHE A 162 12.70 -17.59 -23.09
N GLY A 163 12.80 -16.51 -23.82
CA GLY A 163 11.74 -15.87 -24.59
C GLY A 163 11.11 -14.70 -23.82
N ALA A 164 10.86 -13.62 -24.55
CA ALA A 164 10.13 -12.45 -24.09
C ALA A 164 8.62 -12.73 -24.09
N ARG A 165 7.90 -12.23 -23.11
CA ARG A 165 6.44 -12.33 -23.02
C ARG A 165 5.78 -10.96 -23.07
N HIS A 166 6.50 -9.92 -22.64
CA HIS A 166 5.99 -8.56 -22.53
C HIS A 166 6.92 -7.59 -23.26
N ALA A 167 6.31 -6.53 -23.79
CA ALA A 167 7.07 -5.39 -24.30
C ALA A 167 7.59 -4.55 -23.13
N PRO A 168 8.77 -3.93 -23.25
CA PRO A 168 9.23 -2.99 -22.24
C PRO A 168 8.29 -1.75 -22.20
N PRO A 169 8.13 -1.09 -21.05
CA PRO A 169 7.31 0.11 -20.94
C PRO A 169 7.89 1.22 -21.83
N LEU A 170 7.02 1.90 -22.58
CA LEU A 170 7.40 3.00 -23.48
C LEU A 170 7.83 4.25 -22.71
N ILE A 171 7.25 4.45 -21.53
CA ILE A 171 7.52 5.62 -20.67
C ILE A 171 7.95 5.09 -19.31
N ARG A 172 9.05 5.63 -18.80
CA ARG A 172 9.56 5.38 -17.45
C ARG A 172 9.70 6.70 -16.69
N ALA A 173 9.42 6.69 -15.41
CA ALA A 173 9.76 7.81 -14.55
C ALA A 173 11.29 7.96 -14.51
N PRO A 174 11.82 9.19 -14.63
CA PRO A 174 13.25 9.43 -14.46
C PRO A 174 13.64 9.25 -12.99
N ALA A 175 14.82 8.67 -12.76
CA ALA A 175 15.41 8.69 -11.42
C ALA A 175 15.73 10.12 -10.98
N PRO A 176 15.81 10.41 -9.67
CA PRO A 176 16.33 11.68 -9.17
C PRO A 176 17.68 11.99 -9.80
N SER A 177 17.88 13.26 -10.21
CA SER A 177 19.12 13.71 -10.83
C SER A 177 20.31 13.70 -9.86
N GLU A 178 20.01 13.97 -8.59
CA GLU A 178 20.99 14.05 -7.51
C GLU A 178 20.41 13.45 -6.23
N THR A 179 21.27 12.95 -5.36
CA THR A 179 20.95 12.56 -3.98
C THR A 179 22.13 12.91 -3.08
N VAL A 180 21.85 13.07 -1.80
CA VAL A 180 22.90 13.30 -0.78
C VAL A 180 23.80 12.07 -0.59
N VAL A 181 23.35 10.89 -1.04
CA VAL A 181 24.13 9.64 -0.98
C VAL A 181 25.02 9.54 -2.22
N PRO A 182 26.35 9.53 -2.04
CA PRO A 182 27.27 9.54 -3.17
C PRO A 182 27.04 8.37 -4.14
N GLY A 183 26.91 8.68 -5.42
CA GLY A 183 26.78 7.67 -6.49
C GLY A 183 25.40 7.01 -6.61
N LEU A 184 24.49 7.14 -5.65
CA LEU A 184 23.19 6.47 -5.67
C LEU A 184 22.32 6.92 -6.86
N ALA A 185 22.18 8.22 -7.09
CA ALA A 185 21.41 8.75 -8.23
C ALA A 185 21.95 8.23 -9.56
N ARG A 186 23.28 8.24 -9.73
CA ARG A 186 23.93 7.70 -10.93
C ARG A 186 23.67 6.19 -11.10
N ALA A 187 23.73 5.43 -10.02
CA ALA A 187 23.45 3.99 -10.04
C ALA A 187 21.99 3.70 -10.45
N ALA A 188 21.04 4.49 -9.94
CA ALA A 188 19.62 4.41 -10.29
C ALA A 188 19.38 4.74 -11.77
N GLN A 189 19.98 5.84 -12.27
CA GLN A 189 19.90 6.19 -13.69
C GLN A 189 20.47 5.11 -14.59
N ALA A 190 21.68 4.61 -14.28
CA ALA A 190 22.31 3.55 -15.05
C ALA A 190 21.50 2.24 -15.04
N ALA A 191 20.81 1.91 -13.95
CA ALA A 191 19.94 0.75 -13.89
C ALA A 191 18.69 0.91 -14.79
N LEU A 192 18.05 2.10 -14.79
CA LEU A 192 16.92 2.41 -15.67
C LEU A 192 17.34 2.45 -17.15
N GLU A 193 18.52 2.96 -17.47
CA GLU A 193 19.08 2.93 -18.82
C GLU A 193 19.33 1.50 -19.29
N ALA A 194 19.90 0.64 -18.44
CA ALA A 194 20.07 -0.78 -18.74
C ALA A 194 18.73 -1.49 -18.98
N ALA A 195 17.71 -1.13 -18.19
CA ALA A 195 16.35 -1.62 -18.38
C ALA A 195 15.69 -1.10 -19.67
N ALA A 196 16.03 0.12 -20.09
CA ALA A 196 15.53 0.68 -21.36
C ALA A 196 16.15 0.02 -22.59
N ALA A 197 17.35 -0.52 -22.47
CA ALA A 197 18.06 -1.15 -23.56
C ALA A 197 17.60 -2.59 -23.89
N VAL A 198 16.76 -3.22 -23.04
CA VAL A 198 16.30 -4.59 -23.30
C VAL A 198 15.17 -4.60 -24.34
N PRO A 199 15.19 -5.54 -25.31
CA PRO A 199 14.20 -5.59 -26.38
C PRO A 199 12.84 -6.18 -25.95
N GLY A 200 12.79 -6.82 -24.80
CA GLY A 200 11.58 -7.47 -24.26
C GLY A 200 11.79 -7.92 -22.84
N LEU A 201 10.70 -8.15 -22.13
CA LEU A 201 10.67 -8.57 -20.73
C LEU A 201 10.05 -9.95 -20.58
N ARG A 202 10.50 -10.71 -19.58
CA ARG A 202 9.93 -11.99 -19.22
C ARG A 202 8.73 -11.85 -18.26
N HIS A 203 8.68 -10.77 -17.50
CA HIS A 203 7.68 -10.48 -16.50
C HIS A 203 7.05 -9.11 -16.78
N SER A 204 5.81 -8.89 -16.32
CA SER A 204 5.05 -7.63 -16.50
C SER A 204 5.15 -6.69 -15.31
N ALA A 205 5.34 -7.22 -14.10
CA ALA A 205 5.47 -6.47 -12.87
C ALA A 205 6.64 -7.01 -12.04
N PHE A 206 7.29 -6.15 -11.26
CA PHE A 206 8.56 -6.47 -10.61
C PHE A 206 8.65 -6.00 -9.17
N VAL A 207 8.24 -4.78 -8.87
CA VAL A 207 8.50 -4.15 -7.58
C VAL A 207 7.20 -3.92 -6.83
N VAL A 208 7.03 -4.69 -5.76
CA VAL A 208 5.87 -4.65 -4.88
C VAL A 208 6.35 -4.54 -3.44
N LEU A 209 5.94 -3.46 -2.76
CA LEU A 209 6.16 -3.34 -1.33
C LEU A 209 4.96 -4.01 -0.62
N ALA A 210 5.23 -5.04 0.14
CA ALA A 210 4.23 -5.79 0.90
C ALA A 210 4.28 -5.44 2.39
N PRO A 211 3.20 -5.70 3.15
CA PRO A 211 3.25 -5.64 4.61
C PRO A 211 4.37 -6.50 5.17
N ALA A 212 4.98 -6.06 6.29
CA ALA A 212 6.04 -6.83 6.96
C ALA A 212 5.50 -8.17 7.46
N ASP A 213 6.35 -9.19 7.37
CA ASP A 213 6.10 -10.49 8.00
C ASP A 213 7.32 -10.95 8.83
N ALA A 214 7.38 -12.23 9.15
CA ALA A 214 8.51 -12.80 9.90
C ALA A 214 9.86 -12.69 9.16
N VAL A 215 9.87 -12.40 7.88
CA VAL A 215 11.10 -12.30 7.07
C VAL A 215 11.84 -10.99 7.34
N GLU A 216 11.15 -9.88 7.51
CA GLU A 216 11.77 -8.62 7.93
C GLU A 216 12.45 -8.78 9.29
N LEU A 217 11.82 -9.47 10.24
CA LEU A 217 12.42 -9.80 11.53
C LEU A 217 13.65 -10.71 11.39
N LEU A 218 13.60 -11.70 10.48
CA LEU A 218 14.75 -12.57 10.19
C LEU A 218 15.94 -11.76 9.65
N LEU A 219 15.67 -10.80 8.78
CA LEU A 219 16.67 -9.90 8.22
C LEU A 219 17.17 -8.85 9.21
N GLY A 220 16.45 -8.63 10.29
CA GLY A 220 16.71 -7.56 11.27
C GLY A 220 16.29 -6.19 10.77
N ALA A 221 15.40 -6.14 9.79
CA ALA A 221 14.73 -4.92 9.36
C ALA A 221 13.68 -4.51 10.40
N GLU A 222 13.59 -3.22 10.70
CA GLU A 222 12.75 -2.69 11.77
C GLU A 222 11.56 -1.88 11.24
N SER A 223 11.54 -1.58 9.94
CA SER A 223 10.39 -0.97 9.28
C SER A 223 10.07 -1.67 7.95
N ALA A 224 8.79 -1.68 7.58
CA ALA A 224 8.34 -2.25 6.31
C ALA A 224 8.54 -1.26 5.17
N GLY A 225 9.12 -1.68 4.05
CA GLY A 225 9.21 -0.89 2.83
C GLY A 225 9.71 0.53 3.10
N VAL A 226 8.84 1.50 2.85
CA VAL A 226 9.10 2.93 3.06
C VAL A 226 8.49 3.48 4.36
N ALA A 227 8.03 2.62 5.25
CA ALA A 227 7.47 3.05 6.53
C ALA A 227 8.54 3.77 7.40
N PRO A 228 8.16 4.76 8.21
CA PRO A 228 9.06 5.40 9.15
C PRO A 228 9.47 4.45 10.28
N ALA A 229 10.49 4.82 11.03
CA ALA A 229 10.84 4.10 12.26
C ALA A 229 9.68 4.18 13.26
N SER A 230 9.38 3.04 13.89
CA SER A 230 8.24 2.94 14.81
C SER A 230 8.57 3.45 16.22
N ALA A 231 9.83 3.36 16.65
CA ALA A 231 10.28 3.75 17.96
C ALA A 231 11.81 3.92 18.03
N ILE A 232 12.29 4.58 19.07
CA ILE A 232 13.72 4.71 19.38
C ILE A 232 14.25 3.48 20.11
N THR A 233 13.38 2.83 20.91
CA THR A 233 13.72 1.61 21.66
C THR A 233 12.74 0.49 21.37
N LYS A 234 13.21 -0.75 21.53
CA LYS A 234 12.39 -1.95 21.40
C LYS A 234 12.55 -2.85 22.61
N PRO A 235 11.50 -3.58 23.04
CA PRO A 235 11.60 -4.54 24.13
C PRO A 235 12.31 -5.81 23.64
N VAL A 236 13.31 -6.24 24.38
CA VAL A 236 14.01 -7.51 24.15
C VAL A 236 13.96 -8.34 25.43
N ARG A 237 13.59 -9.62 25.31
CA ARG A 237 13.63 -10.54 26.44
C ARG A 237 15.07 -11.02 26.67
N ALA A 238 15.64 -10.69 27.84
CA ALA A 238 16.94 -11.17 28.26
C ALA A 238 16.90 -12.67 28.60
N ALA A 239 18.07 -13.29 28.77
CA ALA A 239 18.18 -14.72 29.05
C ALA A 239 17.58 -15.12 30.44
N ASP A 240 17.48 -14.18 31.36
CA ASP A 240 16.83 -14.33 32.66
C ASP A 240 15.30 -14.17 32.64
N GLY A 241 14.74 -13.91 31.44
CA GLY A 241 13.29 -13.70 31.22
C GLY A 241 12.82 -12.27 31.44
N THR A 242 13.68 -11.35 31.88
CA THR A 242 13.34 -9.93 32.03
C THR A 242 13.19 -9.26 30.69
N ILE A 243 12.32 -8.23 30.61
CA ILE A 243 12.16 -7.40 29.38
C ILE A 243 13.02 -6.16 29.57
N GLN A 244 13.96 -5.97 28.67
CA GLN A 244 14.85 -4.81 28.63
C GLN A 244 14.53 -3.97 27.41
N GLN A 245 14.51 -2.62 27.58
CA GLN A 245 14.41 -1.69 26.47
C GLN A 245 15.80 -1.49 25.87
N VAL A 246 15.97 -1.87 24.60
CA VAL A 246 17.23 -1.65 23.87
C VAL A 246 16.98 -0.68 22.73
N PRO A 247 17.99 0.11 22.33
CA PRO A 247 17.85 0.96 21.15
C PRO A 247 17.44 0.14 19.93
N THR A 248 16.63 0.73 19.04
CA THR A 248 16.42 0.18 17.71
C THR A 248 17.69 0.37 16.87
N ARG A 249 17.84 -0.41 15.81
CA ARG A 249 19.01 -0.26 14.92
C ARG A 249 19.04 1.11 14.24
N ALA A 250 17.87 1.64 13.90
CA ALA A 250 17.76 3.01 13.41
C ALA A 250 18.26 4.04 14.44
N ALA A 251 17.95 3.83 15.73
CA ALA A 251 18.46 4.68 16.82
C ALA A 251 19.96 4.50 17.04
N GLU A 252 20.51 3.30 16.90
CA GLU A 252 21.95 3.05 16.94
C GLU A 252 22.68 3.81 15.82
N PHE A 253 22.14 3.80 14.60
CA PHE A 253 22.68 4.57 13.47
C PHE A 253 22.56 6.08 13.69
N ALA A 254 21.43 6.56 14.17
CA ALA A 254 21.19 7.97 14.43
C ALA A 254 22.02 8.51 15.63
N GLY A 255 22.45 7.66 16.55
CA GLY A 255 23.28 8.03 17.69
C GLY A 255 22.63 9.12 18.56
N THR A 256 23.34 10.23 18.79
CA THR A 256 22.84 11.36 19.61
C THR A 256 21.64 12.06 18.99
N ASP A 257 21.45 11.95 17.69
CA ASP A 257 20.41 12.64 16.92
C ASP A 257 19.12 11.81 16.80
N ALA A 258 19.06 10.62 17.45
CA ALA A 258 17.94 9.69 17.36
C ALA A 258 16.58 10.35 17.69
N ASN A 259 16.52 11.20 18.70
CA ASN A 259 15.28 11.90 19.07
C ASN A 259 14.75 12.83 17.98
N TRP A 260 15.62 13.36 17.14
CA TRP A 260 15.28 14.25 16.06
C TRP A 260 15.06 13.49 14.74
N LEU A 261 15.98 12.60 14.38
CA LEU A 261 15.92 11.86 13.11
C LEU A 261 14.76 10.84 13.08
N LEU A 262 14.43 10.25 14.22
CA LEU A 262 13.37 9.26 14.39
C LEU A 262 12.12 9.85 15.05
N ALA A 263 11.95 11.17 14.97
CA ALA A 263 10.73 11.80 15.42
C ALA A 263 9.51 11.21 14.70
N TYR A 264 8.37 11.23 15.37
CA TYR A 264 7.12 10.70 14.80
C TYR A 264 6.83 11.34 13.45
N ALA A 265 6.71 10.52 12.41
CA ALA A 265 6.36 10.97 11.08
C ALA A 265 4.85 11.13 10.96
N GLU A 266 4.40 12.35 10.67
CA GLU A 266 3.01 12.67 10.41
C GLU A 266 2.49 11.93 9.16
N ARG A 267 1.18 11.76 9.06
CA ARG A 267 0.55 11.12 7.89
C ARG A 267 0.97 11.78 6.58
N GLN A 268 1.07 13.10 6.55
CA GLN A 268 1.47 13.85 5.36
C GLN A 268 2.90 13.51 4.92
N ALA A 269 3.84 13.36 5.87
CA ALA A 269 5.21 12.95 5.57
C ALA A 269 5.27 11.52 5.00
N ARG A 270 4.45 10.60 5.52
CA ARG A 270 4.33 9.23 4.99
C ARG A 270 3.78 9.24 3.57
N GLN A 271 2.70 9.97 3.33
CA GLN A 271 2.12 10.11 1.99
C GLN A 271 3.08 10.73 0.98
N ALA A 272 3.88 11.72 1.41
CA ALA A 272 4.90 12.32 0.56
C ALA A 272 6.03 11.33 0.22
N MET A 273 6.45 10.50 1.19
CA MET A 273 7.43 9.43 0.98
C MET A 273 6.89 8.36 0.01
N GLU A 274 5.66 7.92 0.20
CA GLU A 274 4.98 6.98 -0.71
C GLU A 274 4.87 7.56 -2.12
N ALA A 275 4.44 8.82 -2.24
CA ALA A 275 4.33 9.50 -3.53
C ALA A 275 5.67 9.58 -4.28
N ALA A 276 6.80 9.71 -3.57
CA ALA A 276 8.12 9.75 -4.18
C ALA A 276 8.54 8.41 -4.79
N VAL A 277 8.09 7.28 -4.23
CA VAL A 277 8.48 5.93 -4.69
C VAL A 277 7.48 5.31 -5.65
N ILE A 278 6.19 5.68 -5.59
CA ILE A 278 5.11 5.13 -6.44
C ILE A 278 5.48 5.06 -7.93
N PRO A 279 6.16 6.05 -8.55
CA PRO A 279 6.50 5.97 -9.97
C PRO A 279 7.35 4.76 -10.37
N PHE A 280 8.00 4.12 -9.40
CA PHE A 280 8.90 2.98 -9.59
C PHE A 280 8.33 1.66 -9.09
N LEU A 281 7.13 1.66 -8.52
CA LEU A 281 6.47 0.49 -7.95
C LEU A 281 5.33 0.02 -8.85
N ASP A 282 5.07 -1.29 -8.87
CA ASP A 282 3.89 -1.86 -9.51
C ASP A 282 2.70 -1.91 -8.55
N ALA A 283 2.96 -2.11 -7.26
CA ALA A 283 1.95 -2.01 -6.20
C ALA A 283 2.55 -1.54 -4.88
N LEU A 284 1.79 -0.71 -4.17
CA LEU A 284 2.00 -0.32 -2.79
C LEU A 284 0.70 -0.65 -2.05
N PRO A 285 0.68 -1.65 -1.15
CA PRO A 285 -0.52 -1.95 -0.39
C PRO A 285 -0.93 -0.75 0.45
N PRO A 286 -2.22 -0.37 0.47
CA PRO A 286 -2.72 0.74 1.28
C PRO A 286 -2.49 0.54 2.78
N GLU A 287 -2.24 -0.69 3.19
CA GLU A 287 -2.00 -1.09 4.58
C GLU A 287 -0.57 -0.80 5.07
N LEU A 288 0.39 -0.47 4.21
CA LEU A 288 1.75 -0.14 4.65
C LEU A 288 1.79 1.10 5.56
N ALA A 289 0.86 2.03 5.38
CA ALA A 289 0.67 3.14 6.29
C ALA A 289 0.02 2.73 7.64
N ALA A 290 -0.81 1.67 7.64
CA ALA A 290 -1.56 1.22 8.81
C ALA A 290 -0.83 0.14 9.63
N VAL A 291 -0.06 -0.73 8.99
CA VAL A 291 0.61 -1.89 9.65
C VAL A 291 1.83 -1.46 10.45
N SER A 292 2.50 -0.35 10.08
CA SER A 292 3.55 0.25 10.91
C SER A 292 3.06 0.60 12.32
N GLU A 293 1.78 0.90 12.47
CA GLU A 293 1.16 1.16 13.78
C GLU A 293 0.80 -0.11 14.56
N SER A 294 0.49 -1.22 13.89
CA SER A 294 -0.07 -2.40 14.56
C SER A 294 0.97 -3.36 15.14
N PHE A 295 2.17 -3.49 14.58
CA PHE A 295 3.15 -4.49 15.01
C PHE A 295 4.07 -4.00 16.14
N ALA A 296 4.50 -2.73 16.09
CA ALA A 296 5.39 -2.18 17.11
C ALA A 296 4.65 -1.59 18.32
N LEU A 297 3.40 -1.13 18.13
CA LEU A 297 2.65 -0.42 19.17
C LEU A 297 1.79 -1.34 20.06
N ARG A 298 1.41 -2.54 19.59
CA ARG A 298 0.60 -3.46 20.42
C ARG A 298 1.35 -4.15 21.56
N GLU A 299 2.68 -4.28 21.46
CA GLU A 299 3.46 -4.91 22.53
C GLU A 299 4.34 -3.94 23.35
N ALA A 300 4.63 -2.74 22.86
CA ALA A 300 5.58 -1.82 23.49
C ALA A 300 4.94 -0.71 24.34
N PHE A 301 3.70 -0.34 24.08
CA PHE A 301 3.04 0.71 24.87
C PHE A 301 1.64 0.27 25.30
N ALA A 302 1.48 -0.03 26.58
CA ALA A 302 0.22 0.21 27.26
C ALA A 302 0.02 1.74 27.36
N ILE A 303 -0.23 2.41 26.22
CA ILE A 303 -0.87 3.72 26.24
C ILE A 303 -2.23 3.45 26.85
N PRO A 304 -2.66 4.20 27.88
CA PRO A 304 -4.00 4.03 28.42
C PRO A 304 -4.97 4.12 27.24
N GLN A 305 -5.61 3.00 26.94
CA GLN A 305 -6.58 2.92 25.85
C GLN A 305 -7.63 3.97 26.16
N ARG A 306 -7.63 5.03 25.37
CA ARG A 306 -8.73 5.99 25.38
C ARG A 306 -9.90 5.25 24.78
N GLU A 307 -10.98 5.11 25.52
CA GLU A 307 -12.19 4.51 24.98
C GLU A 307 -12.56 5.20 23.66
N PRO A 308 -12.91 4.43 22.62
CA PRO A 308 -13.29 5.00 21.33
C PRO A 308 -14.39 6.04 21.57
N ARG A 309 -14.15 7.26 21.13
CA ARG A 309 -15.13 8.33 21.30
C ARG A 309 -16.19 8.21 20.23
N GLU A 310 -17.43 8.25 20.69
CA GLU A 310 -18.59 8.33 19.83
C GLU A 310 -19.08 9.79 19.83
N ARG A 311 -19.20 10.37 18.63
CA ARG A 311 -19.93 11.64 18.43
C ARG A 311 -21.25 11.36 17.75
N SER A 312 -22.28 12.05 18.16
CA SER A 312 -23.61 11.91 17.56
C SER A 312 -24.31 13.26 17.40
N TRP A 313 -24.91 13.45 16.24
CA TRP A 313 -25.71 14.62 15.92
C TRP A 313 -27.13 14.18 15.55
N ARG A 314 -28.10 14.97 15.95
CA ARG A 314 -29.52 14.74 15.63
C ARG A 314 -30.10 16.02 15.12
N VAL A 315 -30.64 15.98 13.91
CA VAL A 315 -31.22 17.13 13.23
C VAL A 315 -32.55 16.77 12.59
N THR A 316 -33.30 17.80 12.21
CA THR A 316 -34.45 17.64 11.32
C THR A 316 -34.15 18.37 10.01
N ILE A 317 -34.25 17.66 8.90
CA ILE A 317 -34.05 18.21 7.55
C ILE A 317 -35.34 18.05 6.77
N ALA A 318 -35.93 19.15 6.31
CA ALA A 318 -37.23 19.16 5.61
C ALA A 318 -38.30 18.32 6.33
N GLY A 319 -38.36 18.37 7.66
CA GLY A 319 -39.33 17.64 8.50
C GLY A 319 -38.98 16.18 8.80
N SER A 320 -37.89 15.62 8.21
CA SER A 320 -37.40 14.27 8.47
C SER A 320 -36.34 14.28 9.57
N ARG A 321 -36.50 13.45 10.61
CA ARG A 321 -35.50 13.29 11.68
C ARG A 321 -34.33 12.44 11.18
N VAL A 322 -33.13 12.96 11.36
CA VAL A 322 -31.88 12.34 10.92
C VAL A 322 -30.89 12.29 12.08
N GLY A 323 -30.28 11.15 12.32
CA GLY A 323 -29.15 10.99 13.22
C GLY A 323 -27.92 10.59 12.45
N LEU A 324 -26.78 11.22 12.74
CA LEU A 324 -25.46 10.85 12.31
C LEU A 324 -24.66 10.44 13.53
N ARG A 325 -23.99 9.30 13.46
CA ARG A 325 -23.03 8.83 14.47
C ARG A 325 -21.67 8.65 13.80
N ALA A 326 -20.64 9.11 14.44
CA ALA A 326 -19.27 8.98 14.06
C ALA A 326 -18.50 8.31 15.19
N LEU A 327 -17.79 7.23 14.86
CA LEU A 327 -16.90 6.54 15.79
C LEU A 327 -15.46 6.95 15.46
N GLU A 328 -14.77 7.46 16.48
CA GLU A 328 -13.38 7.86 16.39
C GLU A 328 -12.47 6.70 16.85
N ASP A 329 -11.30 6.60 16.24
CA ASP A 329 -10.22 5.75 16.76
C ASP A 329 -9.57 6.39 18.01
N GLU A 330 -8.60 5.70 18.59
CA GLU A 330 -7.87 6.15 19.78
C GLU A 330 -7.10 7.47 19.54
N LEU A 331 -6.87 7.84 18.28
CA LEU A 331 -6.18 9.06 17.85
C LEU A 331 -7.14 10.21 17.54
N GLY A 332 -8.46 9.96 17.57
CA GLY A 332 -9.48 10.95 17.23
C GLY A 332 -9.80 11.05 15.73
N ASN A 333 -9.31 10.11 14.91
CA ASN A 333 -9.67 10.07 13.49
C ASN A 333 -11.02 9.36 13.31
N LEU A 334 -11.79 9.84 12.35
CA LEU A 334 -13.05 9.21 11.97
C LEU A 334 -12.82 7.83 11.36
N ARG A 335 -13.38 6.79 11.97
CA ARG A 335 -13.25 5.39 11.54
C ARG A 335 -14.53 4.82 10.96
N GLU A 336 -15.66 5.16 11.58
CA GLU A 336 -16.95 4.62 11.18
C GLU A 336 -18.03 5.71 11.21
N VAL A 337 -18.93 5.65 10.25
CA VAL A 337 -20.13 6.50 10.20
C VAL A 337 -21.38 5.63 10.13
N SER A 338 -22.42 6.04 10.80
CA SER A 338 -23.73 5.39 10.72
C SER A 338 -24.86 6.41 10.78
N PHE A 339 -25.98 6.07 10.16
CA PHE A 339 -27.17 6.92 10.09
C PHE A 339 -28.34 6.31 10.84
N SER A 340 -29.13 7.14 11.49
CA SER A 340 -30.41 6.78 12.10
C SER A 340 -31.54 7.53 11.40
N LEU A 341 -32.44 6.78 10.76
CA LEU A 341 -33.55 7.31 9.96
C LEU A 341 -34.88 6.69 10.41
N PRO A 342 -35.45 7.10 11.55
CA PRO A 342 -36.55 6.39 12.19
C PRO A 342 -37.88 6.43 11.41
N ARG A 343 -38.06 7.39 10.50
CA ARG A 343 -39.31 7.58 9.74
C ARG A 343 -39.20 7.30 8.25
N GLU A 344 -38.06 6.77 7.78
CA GLU A 344 -37.84 6.45 6.37
C GLU A 344 -38.29 5.02 6.02
N SER A 345 -38.58 4.78 4.74
CA SER A 345 -38.93 3.46 4.24
C SER A 345 -37.78 2.46 4.43
N ALA A 346 -38.09 1.16 4.55
CA ALA A 346 -37.06 0.13 4.72
C ALA A 346 -36.01 0.13 3.61
N VAL A 347 -36.44 0.36 2.35
CA VAL A 347 -35.53 0.41 1.19
C VAL A 347 -34.56 1.57 1.30
N ARG A 348 -35.06 2.76 1.64
CA ARG A 348 -34.21 3.97 1.77
C ARG A 348 -33.22 3.83 2.92
N ARG A 349 -33.67 3.27 4.04
CA ARG A 349 -32.81 2.98 5.19
C ARG A 349 -31.70 2.01 4.81
N SER A 350 -32.01 0.89 4.16
CA SER A 350 -31.04 -0.10 3.73
C SER A 350 -30.00 0.48 2.76
N LEU A 351 -30.41 1.36 1.84
CA LEU A 351 -29.46 2.02 0.91
C LEU A 351 -28.52 2.97 1.65
N ILE A 352 -29.01 3.75 2.60
CA ILE A 352 -28.18 4.67 3.39
C ILE A 352 -27.25 3.88 4.35
N GLU A 353 -27.73 2.79 4.93
CA GLU A 353 -26.89 1.88 5.73
C GLU A 353 -25.78 1.24 4.89
N ALA A 354 -26.09 0.79 3.68
CA ALA A 354 -25.07 0.24 2.75
C ALA A 354 -24.05 1.32 2.36
N LEU A 355 -24.47 2.56 2.12
CA LEU A 355 -23.56 3.67 1.86
C LEU A 355 -22.68 3.97 3.08
N ALA A 356 -23.25 3.99 4.28
CA ALA A 356 -22.48 4.21 5.51
C ALA A 356 -21.42 3.13 5.72
N GLN A 357 -21.76 1.86 5.44
CA GLN A 357 -20.81 0.74 5.48
C GLN A 357 -19.70 0.91 4.43
N ALA A 358 -20.05 1.32 3.20
CA ALA A 358 -19.05 1.55 2.14
C ALA A 358 -18.08 2.69 2.51
N VAL A 359 -18.60 3.79 3.10
CA VAL A 359 -17.77 4.90 3.58
C VAL A 359 -16.87 4.44 4.74
N SER A 360 -17.43 3.73 5.73
CA SER A 360 -16.66 3.20 6.87
C SER A 360 -15.57 2.23 6.43
N LEU A 361 -15.87 1.35 5.45
CA LEU A 361 -14.89 0.48 4.84
C LEU A 361 -13.80 1.29 4.12
N GLY A 362 -14.17 2.30 3.33
CA GLY A 362 -13.21 3.18 2.68
C GLY A 362 -12.31 3.92 3.67
N LEU A 363 -12.87 4.47 4.76
CA LEU A 363 -12.11 5.11 5.83
C LEU A 363 -11.14 4.13 6.50
N SER A 364 -11.58 2.89 6.77
CA SER A 364 -10.73 1.84 7.35
C SER A 364 -9.60 1.41 6.41
N GLN A 365 -9.80 1.53 5.09
CA GLN A 365 -8.80 1.28 4.04
C GLN A 365 -7.96 2.52 3.70
N GLY A 366 -8.05 3.59 4.48
CA GLY A 366 -7.23 4.78 4.32
C GLY A 366 -7.70 5.77 3.24
N VAL A 367 -8.90 5.61 2.69
CA VAL A 367 -9.49 6.64 1.80
C VAL A 367 -9.71 7.92 2.62
N PRO A 368 -9.12 9.06 2.22
CA PRO A 368 -9.22 10.28 2.99
C PRO A 368 -10.67 10.81 3.05
N LEU A 369 -11.08 11.30 4.21
CA LEU A 369 -12.42 11.88 4.41
C LEU A 369 -12.75 12.98 3.39
N THR A 370 -11.75 13.75 2.97
CA THR A 370 -11.87 14.78 1.93
C THR A 370 -12.45 14.25 0.62
N SER A 371 -12.14 13.01 0.23
CA SER A 371 -12.67 12.38 -0.98
C SER A 371 -14.18 12.16 -0.86
N PHE A 372 -14.64 11.71 0.31
CA PHE A 372 -16.06 11.52 0.57
C PHE A 372 -16.80 12.86 0.68
N VAL A 373 -16.20 13.86 1.35
CA VAL A 373 -16.77 15.21 1.43
C VAL A 373 -16.95 15.80 0.03
N ASN A 374 -15.93 15.74 -0.81
CA ASN A 374 -16.01 16.25 -2.18
C ASN A 374 -17.03 15.51 -3.07
N SER A 375 -17.31 14.24 -2.76
CA SER A 375 -18.27 13.43 -3.51
C SER A 375 -19.71 13.62 -3.06
N TYR A 376 -19.94 13.88 -1.76
CA TYR A 376 -21.27 13.84 -1.17
C TYR A 376 -21.78 15.18 -0.67
N ALA A 377 -20.92 16.17 -0.42
CA ALA A 377 -21.37 17.54 -0.16
C ALA A 377 -22.13 18.08 -1.39
N TYR A 378 -23.19 18.81 -1.11
CA TYR A 378 -24.09 19.37 -2.13
C TYR A 378 -24.81 18.35 -3.03
N THR A 379 -24.80 17.06 -2.67
CA THR A 379 -25.59 16.05 -3.40
C THR A 379 -27.08 16.42 -3.37
N PRO A 380 -27.75 16.50 -4.53
CA PRO A 380 -29.16 16.89 -4.57
C PRO A 380 -30.06 15.81 -3.98
N GLY A 381 -31.14 16.24 -3.30
CA GLY A 381 -32.11 15.34 -2.70
C GLY A 381 -33.25 16.09 -2.03
N ASN A 382 -33.89 15.47 -1.05
CA ASN A 382 -34.91 16.15 -0.22
C ASN A 382 -34.23 17.05 0.82
N GLY A 383 -33.73 18.19 0.37
CA GLY A 383 -33.11 19.20 1.17
C GLY A 383 -34.10 20.20 1.77
N GLY A 384 -33.57 21.09 2.58
CA GLY A 384 -34.35 22.15 3.23
C GLY A 384 -33.63 22.80 4.40
N MET A 385 -34.38 23.46 5.24
CA MET A 385 -33.85 23.99 6.49
C MET A 385 -33.45 22.86 7.42
N VAL A 386 -32.29 23.03 8.05
CA VAL A 386 -31.73 22.11 9.05
C VAL A 386 -32.00 22.69 10.44
N GLU A 387 -32.77 21.97 11.22
CA GLU A 387 -33.03 22.31 12.61
C GLU A 387 -32.21 21.44 13.55
N GLY A 388 -31.51 22.04 14.49
CA GLY A 388 -30.67 21.32 15.47
C GLY A 388 -29.17 21.33 15.16
N ASP A 389 -28.73 21.96 14.06
CA ASP A 389 -27.32 22.21 13.75
C ASP A 389 -27.05 23.72 13.71
N PRO A 390 -26.20 24.27 14.61
CA PRO A 390 -25.92 25.70 14.66
C PRO A 390 -25.08 26.21 13.50
N SER A 391 -24.27 25.31 12.86
CA SER A 391 -23.30 25.67 11.84
C SER A 391 -23.85 25.51 10.42
N ILE A 392 -24.77 24.56 10.19
CA ILE A 392 -25.37 24.28 8.90
C ILE A 392 -26.87 24.52 8.99
N ARG A 393 -27.34 25.61 8.39
CA ARG A 393 -28.75 26.00 8.45
C ARG A 393 -29.58 25.45 7.28
N ARG A 394 -28.96 25.13 6.17
CA ARG A 394 -29.61 24.54 4.98
C ARG A 394 -28.76 23.45 4.40
N ALA A 395 -29.40 22.43 3.86
CA ALA A 395 -28.75 21.33 3.15
C ALA A 395 -29.59 20.93 1.94
N THR A 396 -28.90 20.50 0.85
CA THR A 396 -29.55 19.99 -0.37
C THR A 396 -30.06 18.57 -0.20
N SER A 397 -29.49 17.82 0.77
CA SER A 397 -29.89 16.46 1.12
C SER A 397 -29.37 16.07 2.51
N LEU A 398 -29.78 14.88 2.97
CA LEU A 398 -29.20 14.22 4.13
C LEU A 398 -27.68 14.04 4.02
N LEU A 399 -27.21 13.62 2.84
CA LEU A 399 -25.78 13.37 2.61
C LEU A 399 -24.99 14.67 2.60
N ASP A 400 -25.52 15.71 1.98
CA ASP A 400 -24.92 17.04 2.00
C ASP A 400 -24.70 17.52 3.43
N TRP A 401 -25.75 17.50 4.27
CA TRP A 401 -25.60 17.88 5.66
C TRP A 401 -24.56 17.05 6.40
N ALA A 402 -24.63 15.71 6.26
CA ALA A 402 -23.77 14.81 7.00
C ALA A 402 -22.28 14.99 6.65
N PHE A 403 -21.95 15.07 5.35
CA PHE A 403 -20.55 15.20 4.93
C PHE A 403 -19.99 16.61 5.17
N ARG A 404 -20.83 17.66 5.11
CA ARG A 404 -20.41 19.00 5.55
C ARG A 404 -20.21 19.07 7.06
N ARG A 405 -21.04 18.37 7.85
CA ARG A 405 -20.85 18.26 9.30
C ARG A 405 -19.54 17.55 9.65
N LEU A 406 -19.25 16.43 8.98
CA LEU A 406 -17.99 15.72 9.14
C LEU A 406 -16.78 16.56 8.69
N ALA A 407 -16.92 17.37 7.64
CA ALA A 407 -15.87 18.28 7.20
C ALA A 407 -15.54 19.36 8.24
N LEU A 408 -16.56 19.94 8.88
CA LEU A 408 -16.37 20.89 9.97
C LEU A 408 -15.68 20.28 11.18
N ASP A 409 -16.05 19.05 11.57
CA ASP A 409 -15.57 18.46 12.82
C ASP A 409 -14.23 17.72 12.71
N TYR A 410 -13.85 17.26 11.51
CA TYR A 410 -12.66 16.41 11.30
C TYR A 410 -11.65 16.99 10.30
N LEU A 411 -12.02 18.02 9.53
CA LEU A 411 -11.13 18.62 8.53
C LEU A 411 -10.92 20.13 8.76
N ASP A 412 -11.53 20.70 9.81
CA ASP A 412 -11.54 22.14 10.09
C ASP A 412 -11.95 22.99 8.86
N ARG A 413 -12.85 22.44 8.02
CA ARG A 413 -13.32 23.08 6.80
C ARG A 413 -14.59 23.88 7.05
N ASP A 414 -14.45 25.19 7.15
CA ASP A 414 -15.53 26.19 7.24
C ASP A 414 -15.86 26.86 5.89
N ASP A 415 -15.15 26.44 4.83
CA ASP A 415 -15.27 26.96 3.46
C ASP A 415 -16.46 26.39 2.67
N LEU A 416 -17.34 25.62 3.29
CA LEU A 416 -18.51 25.00 2.68
C LEU A 416 -19.79 25.77 3.02
N PRO A 417 -20.17 26.83 2.27
CA PRO A 417 -21.33 27.68 2.57
C PRO A 417 -22.63 26.92 2.44
N ASP A 418 -23.68 27.46 3.10
CA ASP A 418 -25.02 26.94 2.91
C ASP A 418 -25.49 27.15 1.46
N PRO A 419 -26.19 26.17 0.86
CA PRO A 419 -26.67 26.26 -0.50
C PRO A 419 -27.66 27.45 -0.62
N ILE A 420 -27.45 28.27 -1.66
CA ILE A 420 -28.33 29.38 -2.00
C ILE A 420 -29.65 28.79 -2.51
N GLU A 421 -30.77 29.36 -2.09
CA GLU A 421 -32.07 28.99 -2.63
C GLU A 421 -32.13 29.42 -4.10
N GLU A 422 -31.95 28.48 -5.03
CA GLU A 422 -32.38 28.72 -6.40
C GLU A 422 -33.87 28.95 -6.36
N ALA A 423 -34.31 30.14 -6.76
CA ALA A 423 -35.72 30.42 -6.96
C ALA A 423 -36.31 29.27 -7.78
N ALA A 424 -37.38 28.64 -7.25
CA ALA A 424 -38.02 27.53 -7.93
C ALA A 424 -38.21 27.92 -9.41
N PRO A 425 -37.76 27.13 -10.35
CA PRO A 425 -37.93 27.45 -11.77
C PRO A 425 -39.43 27.69 -11.99
N GLU A 426 -39.78 28.85 -12.53
CA GLU A 426 -41.16 29.15 -12.91
C GLU A 426 -41.74 27.95 -13.65
N PRO A 427 -42.98 27.53 -13.31
CA PRO A 427 -43.59 26.37 -13.95
C PRO A 427 -43.55 26.59 -15.46
N ARG A 428 -42.72 25.83 -16.15
CA ARG A 428 -42.66 25.86 -17.64
C ARG A 428 -44.08 25.61 -18.13
N PRO A 429 -44.61 26.44 -19.05
CA PRO A 429 -45.92 26.19 -19.59
C PRO A 429 -45.90 24.78 -20.17
N THR A 430 -46.88 23.98 -19.78
CA THR A 430 -47.05 22.61 -20.28
C THR A 430 -47.21 22.69 -21.80
N VAL A 431 -46.13 22.52 -22.52
CA VAL A 431 -46.19 22.35 -23.96
C VAL A 431 -46.83 20.99 -24.18
N LEU A 432 -48.04 20.99 -24.62
CA LEU A 432 -48.75 19.80 -25.07
C LEU A 432 -47.86 19.05 -26.09
N PRO A 433 -47.71 17.74 -26.00
CA PRO A 433 -46.87 17.00 -26.91
C PRO A 433 -47.37 17.19 -28.34
N LEU A 434 -46.47 17.64 -29.24
CA LEU A 434 -46.73 17.92 -30.66
C LEU A 434 -46.94 16.64 -31.49
N LEU A 435 -47.05 15.48 -30.90
CA LEU A 435 -47.31 14.22 -31.57
C LEU A 435 -48.75 13.77 -31.28
N PRO A 436 -49.55 13.46 -32.31
CA PRO A 436 -50.89 12.92 -32.11
C PRO A 436 -50.78 11.54 -31.48
N LEU A 437 -51.39 11.37 -30.31
CA LEU A 437 -51.45 10.11 -29.55
C LEU A 437 -52.52 9.15 -30.12
N GLU A 438 -53.02 9.36 -31.32
CA GLU A 438 -53.90 8.42 -31.98
C GLU A 438 -53.06 7.39 -32.77
N LEU A 439 -52.73 6.29 -32.12
CA LEU A 439 -52.27 5.09 -32.81
C LEU A 439 -53.46 4.47 -33.54
N PRO A 440 -53.37 4.21 -34.86
CA PRO A 440 -54.42 3.50 -35.57
C PRO A 440 -54.58 2.10 -34.96
N ALA A 441 -55.82 1.77 -34.61
CA ALA A 441 -56.17 0.45 -34.10
C ALA A 441 -55.98 -0.61 -35.19
N HIS A 442 -54.82 -1.29 -35.18
CA HIS A 442 -54.65 -2.50 -35.97
C HIS A 442 -55.25 -3.69 -35.23
N PRO A 443 -56.18 -4.44 -35.82
CA PRO A 443 -56.67 -5.68 -35.21
C PRO A 443 -55.57 -6.72 -35.19
N SER A 444 -55.23 -7.19 -34.02
CA SER A 444 -54.29 -8.30 -33.82
C SER A 444 -54.79 -9.58 -34.48
N PRO A 445 -54.03 -10.26 -35.34
CA PRO A 445 -54.45 -11.58 -35.84
C PRO A 445 -54.38 -12.61 -34.70
N ARG A 446 -55.53 -13.18 -34.38
CA ARG A 446 -55.63 -14.35 -33.46
C ARG A 446 -55.01 -15.54 -34.15
N LEU A 447 -53.85 -16.01 -33.68
CA LEU A 447 -53.28 -17.31 -34.02
C LEU A 447 -54.14 -18.41 -33.39
N ARG A 448 -55.00 -19.06 -34.22
CA ARG A 448 -55.63 -20.32 -33.91
C ARG A 448 -54.56 -21.42 -33.96
N ARG A 449 -54.16 -21.92 -32.83
CA ARG A 449 -53.48 -23.25 -32.71
C ARG A 449 -54.51 -24.34 -33.01
N GLN A 450 -54.41 -25.00 -34.14
CA GLN A 450 -55.06 -26.27 -34.41
C GLN A 450 -54.20 -27.35 -33.73
N LEU A 451 -54.81 -28.02 -32.77
CA LEU A 451 -54.32 -29.28 -32.21
C LEU A 451 -54.79 -30.38 -33.15
N THR A 452 -53.87 -31.06 -33.80
CA THR A 452 -54.11 -32.35 -34.49
C THR A 452 -53.92 -33.47 -33.49
N PRO A 453 -54.85 -34.42 -33.39
CA PRO A 453 -54.66 -35.62 -32.55
C PRO A 453 -53.76 -36.63 -33.25
N ALA A 454 -52.88 -37.24 -32.52
CA ALA A 454 -52.05 -38.38 -32.93
C ALA A 454 -52.88 -39.63 -32.97
N ALA A 455 -52.73 -40.40 -34.06
CA ALA A 455 -53.07 -41.80 -34.19
C ALA A 455 -51.77 -42.60 -33.97
#